data_8d5c016191067b62c7eec3712fbbf90e
#
_entry.id   8d5c016191067b62c7eec3712fbbf90e
#
_cell.length_a   1.000
_cell.length_b   1.000
_cell.length_c   1.000
_cell.angle_alpha   90.00
_cell.angle_beta   90.00
_cell.angle_gamma   90.00
#
_symmetry.space_group_name_H-M   'P 1'
#
loop_
_entity.id
_entity.type
_entity.pdbx_description
1 polymer ?
#
loop_
_entity_poly.entity_id
_entity_poly.type
_entity_poly.pdbx_seq_one_letter_code
_entity_poly.pdbx_strand_id
1 'polypeptide(L)'
;MDTVFMVLRKKNNQVSFLHCYHHILLIWSWWLCCSIDTTGDVYFGAMVNSFVHIIMYGYYTMALLNIPCPWKKWITKMQLGQFCLCCVHSCYVVYVGNMNIILPLAQAFVMINMLVLFTQFYNKQYKKPVEGGAKSGESSPVRTDAAVKKNE
;
A
#
# COMPACT_ATOMS: atom_id res chain seq x y z
N MET A 1 -9.15 -8.83 -5.87
CA MET A 1 -10.53 -8.37 -5.53
C MET A 1 -10.62 -6.85 -5.43
N ASP A 2 -9.66 -6.17 -4.82
CA ASP A 2 -9.71 -4.70 -4.57
C ASP A 2 -9.92 -3.87 -5.82
N THR A 3 -9.15 -4.15 -6.89
CA THR A 3 -9.27 -3.45 -8.17
C THR A 3 -10.67 -3.58 -8.77
N VAL A 4 -11.26 -4.77 -8.68
CA VAL A 4 -12.63 -5.04 -9.17
C VAL A 4 -13.64 -4.20 -8.39
N PHE A 5 -13.53 -4.16 -7.05
CA PHE A 5 -14.41 -3.33 -6.21
C PHE A 5 -14.25 -1.83 -6.51
N MET A 6 -13.04 -1.35 -6.73
CA MET A 6 -12.79 0.05 -7.07
C MET A 6 -13.41 0.43 -8.42
N VAL A 7 -13.25 -0.44 -9.43
CA VAL A 7 -13.83 -0.23 -10.77
C VAL A 7 -15.35 -0.29 -10.74
N LEU A 8 -15.94 -1.30 -10.09
CA LEU A 8 -17.40 -1.43 -9.96
C LEU A 8 -18.03 -0.24 -9.23
N ARG A 9 -17.30 0.36 -8.27
CA ARG A 9 -17.74 1.57 -7.55
C ARG A 9 -17.43 2.87 -8.28
N LYS A 10 -16.92 2.82 -9.50
CA LYS A 10 -16.53 3.99 -10.32
C LYS A 10 -15.55 4.94 -9.61
N LYS A 11 -14.75 4.43 -8.67
CA LYS A 11 -13.71 5.18 -7.96
C LYS A 11 -12.35 5.04 -8.65
N ASN A 12 -12.29 5.31 -9.95
CA ASN A 12 -11.11 5.16 -10.78
C ASN A 12 -9.90 5.95 -10.28
N ASN A 13 -10.11 7.05 -9.55
CA ASN A 13 -9.04 7.84 -8.93
C ASN A 13 -8.26 7.07 -7.84
N GLN A 14 -8.78 5.96 -7.35
CA GLN A 14 -8.12 5.11 -6.36
C GLN A 14 -7.28 4.00 -7.01
N VAL A 15 -7.51 3.71 -8.30
CA VAL A 15 -6.70 2.77 -9.09
C VAL A 15 -5.42 3.49 -9.51
N SER A 16 -4.46 3.57 -8.60
CA SER A 16 -3.16 4.20 -8.84
C SER A 16 -2.18 3.21 -9.47
N PHE A 17 -1.12 3.75 -10.12
CA PHE A 17 0.00 2.93 -10.61
C PHE A 17 0.55 2.02 -9.51
N LEU A 18 0.76 2.57 -8.31
CA LEU A 18 1.25 1.84 -7.15
C LEU A 18 0.36 0.62 -6.82
N HIS A 19 -0.96 0.80 -6.87
CA HIS A 19 -1.92 -0.27 -6.60
C HIS A 19 -1.80 -1.41 -7.63
N CYS A 20 -1.83 -1.10 -8.92
CA CYS A 20 -1.73 -2.10 -9.98
C CYS A 20 -0.37 -2.80 -9.97
N TYR A 21 0.71 -2.05 -9.83
CA TYR A 21 2.07 -2.58 -9.77
C TYR A 21 2.25 -3.55 -8.60
N HIS A 22 1.78 -3.17 -7.41
CA HIS A 22 1.82 -4.02 -6.23
C HIS A 22 1.09 -5.35 -6.45
N HIS A 23 -0.13 -5.31 -6.96
CA HIS A 23 -0.91 -6.53 -7.18
C HIS A 23 -0.29 -7.46 -8.24
N ILE A 24 0.23 -6.92 -9.33
CA ILE A 24 0.91 -7.71 -10.36
C ILE A 24 2.17 -8.35 -9.78
N LEU A 25 2.97 -7.57 -9.05
CA LEU A 25 4.20 -8.05 -8.46
C LEU A 25 3.96 -9.15 -7.41
N LEU A 26 2.90 -9.02 -6.61
CA LEU A 26 2.51 -10.05 -5.63
C LEU A 26 2.06 -11.35 -6.31
N ILE A 27 1.24 -11.28 -7.36
CA ILE A 27 0.79 -12.47 -8.10
C ILE A 27 2.01 -13.22 -8.65
N TRP A 28 2.97 -12.50 -9.23
CA TRP A 28 4.21 -13.07 -9.76
C TRP A 28 5.05 -13.71 -8.66
N SER A 29 5.21 -13.04 -7.53
CA SER A 29 6.00 -13.53 -6.41
C SER A 29 5.40 -14.78 -5.79
N TRP A 30 4.08 -14.82 -5.60
CA TRP A 30 3.40 -16.00 -5.06
C TRP A 30 3.42 -17.18 -6.03
N TRP A 31 3.27 -16.92 -7.33
CA TRP A 31 3.42 -17.95 -8.33
C TRP A 31 4.84 -18.54 -8.29
N LEU A 32 5.87 -17.70 -8.19
CA LEU A 32 7.26 -18.15 -8.08
C LEU A 32 7.47 -19.01 -6.82
N CYS A 33 6.97 -18.57 -5.66
CA CYS A 33 7.04 -19.33 -4.42
C CYS A 33 6.40 -20.72 -4.58
N CYS A 34 5.19 -20.80 -5.11
CA CYS A 34 4.49 -22.06 -5.32
C CYS A 34 5.16 -22.97 -6.35
N SER A 35 5.93 -22.41 -7.29
CA SER A 35 6.61 -23.16 -8.34
C SER A 35 7.95 -23.73 -7.91
N ILE A 36 8.66 -23.08 -7.00
CA ILE A 36 10.01 -23.48 -6.59
C ILE A 36 9.98 -24.35 -5.34
N ASP A 37 9.34 -23.83 -4.28
CA ASP A 37 9.31 -24.52 -2.98
C ASP A 37 8.18 -23.93 -2.13
N THR A 38 7.30 -24.78 -1.65
CA THR A 38 6.20 -24.41 -0.76
C THR A 38 6.50 -24.66 0.72
N THR A 39 7.70 -25.15 1.03
CA THR A 39 8.15 -25.47 2.38
C THR A 39 8.87 -24.29 3.03
N GLY A 40 9.14 -24.42 4.33
CA GLY A 40 9.92 -23.45 5.07
C GLY A 40 9.19 -22.15 5.41
N ASP A 41 9.92 -21.04 5.43
CA ASP A 41 9.48 -19.77 5.98
C ASP A 41 8.67 -18.90 5.00
N VAL A 42 8.21 -19.45 3.87
CA VAL A 42 7.41 -18.72 2.85
C VAL A 42 6.13 -18.14 3.45
N TYR A 43 5.51 -18.80 4.43
CA TYR A 43 4.28 -18.33 5.07
C TYR A 43 4.41 -17.01 5.80
N PHE A 44 5.63 -16.65 6.27
CA PHE A 44 5.82 -15.46 7.10
C PHE A 44 5.40 -14.18 6.39
N GLY A 45 5.85 -13.99 5.15
CA GLY A 45 5.47 -12.83 4.34
C GLY A 45 3.97 -12.74 4.10
N ALA A 46 3.31 -13.89 3.83
CA ALA A 46 1.86 -13.98 3.66
C ALA A 46 1.11 -13.61 4.94
N MET A 47 1.56 -14.14 6.07
CA MET A 47 0.93 -13.92 7.37
C MET A 47 0.95 -12.43 7.73
N VAL A 48 2.13 -11.80 7.66
CA VAL A 48 2.29 -10.37 8.00
C VAL A 48 1.50 -9.49 7.03
N ASN A 49 1.52 -9.81 5.73
CA ASN A 49 0.75 -9.09 4.73
C ASN A 49 -0.76 -9.19 4.98
N SER A 50 -1.27 -10.39 5.27
CA SER A 50 -2.68 -10.61 5.57
C SER A 50 -3.12 -9.84 6.82
N PHE A 51 -2.29 -9.83 7.86
CA PHE A 51 -2.57 -9.07 9.08
C PHE A 51 -2.71 -7.56 8.80
N VAL A 52 -1.79 -6.98 8.05
CA VAL A 52 -1.84 -5.57 7.66
C VAL A 52 -3.06 -5.28 6.80
N HIS A 53 -3.42 -6.18 5.90
CA HIS A 53 -4.62 -6.05 5.06
C HIS A 53 -5.93 -6.12 5.87
N ILE A 54 -6.03 -6.93 6.91
CA ILE A 54 -7.19 -6.95 7.82
C ILE A 54 -7.42 -5.55 8.40
N ILE A 55 -6.37 -4.90 8.91
CA ILE A 55 -6.46 -3.56 9.48
C ILE A 55 -6.82 -2.53 8.41
N MET A 56 -6.24 -2.64 7.22
CA MET A 56 -6.52 -1.75 6.09
C MET A 56 -7.98 -1.86 5.63
N TYR A 57 -8.52 -3.06 5.49
CA TYR A 57 -9.92 -3.25 5.12
C TYR A 57 -10.88 -2.82 6.22
N GLY A 58 -10.52 -3.04 7.50
CA GLY A 58 -11.25 -2.48 8.63
C GLY A 58 -11.37 -0.96 8.53
N TYR A 59 -10.27 -0.27 8.21
CA TYR A 59 -10.29 1.17 7.95
C TYR A 59 -11.21 1.54 6.78
N TYR A 60 -11.15 0.81 5.66
CA TYR A 60 -12.03 1.09 4.52
C TYR A 60 -13.51 0.90 4.85
N THR A 61 -13.84 -0.11 5.65
CA THR A 61 -15.20 -0.34 6.13
C THR A 61 -15.68 0.82 7.01
N MET A 62 -14.88 1.27 7.95
CA MET A 62 -15.20 2.43 8.78
C MET A 62 -15.39 3.71 7.95
N ALA A 63 -14.50 3.93 6.97
CA ALA A 63 -14.62 5.07 6.06
C ALA A 63 -15.90 5.03 5.20
N LEU A 64 -16.39 3.83 4.88
CA LEU A 64 -17.69 3.65 4.20
C LEU A 64 -18.90 3.98 5.09
N LEU A 65 -18.78 3.67 6.37
CA LEU A 65 -19.80 3.95 7.38
C LEU A 65 -19.74 5.40 7.89
N ASN A 66 -18.86 6.24 7.31
CA ASN A 66 -18.60 7.62 7.73
C ASN A 66 -18.13 7.74 9.19
N ILE A 67 -17.48 6.70 9.72
CA ILE A 67 -16.90 6.71 11.06
C ILE A 67 -15.53 7.40 10.97
N PRO A 68 -15.27 8.46 11.77
CA PRO A 68 -14.00 9.17 11.72
C PRO A 68 -12.84 8.27 12.20
N CYS A 69 -11.81 8.14 11.36
CA CYS A 69 -10.64 7.31 11.64
C CYS A 69 -9.36 8.15 11.66
N PRO A 70 -8.91 8.62 12.84
CA PRO A 70 -7.72 9.47 12.95
C PRO A 70 -6.41 8.74 12.66
N TRP A 71 -6.41 7.41 12.67
CA TRP A 71 -5.19 6.58 12.50
C TRP A 71 -4.80 6.27 11.06
N LYS A 72 -5.39 6.91 10.05
CA LYS A 72 -5.02 6.70 8.62
C LYS A 72 -3.51 6.77 8.38
N LYS A 73 -2.81 7.71 9.00
CA LYS A 73 -1.34 7.85 8.89
C LYS A 73 -0.58 6.65 9.45
N TRP A 74 -1.13 6.00 10.49
CA TRP A 74 -0.51 4.83 11.11
C TRP A 74 -0.58 3.60 10.22
N ILE A 75 -1.63 3.44 9.41
CA ILE A 75 -1.77 2.34 8.45
C ILE A 75 -0.59 2.36 7.47
N THR A 76 -0.28 3.51 6.88
CA THR A 76 0.86 3.62 5.97
C THR A 76 2.21 3.36 6.66
N LYS A 77 2.38 3.83 7.90
CA LYS A 77 3.58 3.52 8.68
C LYS A 77 3.72 2.02 8.98
N MET A 78 2.59 1.37 9.26
CA MET A 78 2.55 -0.07 9.51
C MET A 78 2.90 -0.86 8.24
N GLN A 79 2.43 -0.44 7.06
CA GLN A 79 2.81 -1.02 5.78
C GLN A 79 4.32 -0.87 5.51
N LEU A 80 4.90 0.30 5.79
CA LEU A 80 6.35 0.50 5.69
C LEU A 80 7.11 -0.42 6.67
N GLY A 81 6.64 -0.53 7.91
CA GLY A 81 7.19 -1.43 8.92
C GLY A 81 7.15 -2.90 8.48
N GLN A 82 6.04 -3.33 7.86
CA GLN A 82 5.92 -4.66 7.27
C GLN A 82 7.02 -4.93 6.23
N PHE A 83 7.25 -4.00 5.31
CA PHE A 83 8.28 -4.20 4.28
C PHE A 83 9.68 -4.33 4.88
N CYS A 84 10.01 -3.49 5.88
CA CYS A 84 11.27 -3.61 6.62
C CYS A 84 11.38 -4.96 7.34
N LEU A 85 10.32 -5.39 8.02
CA LEU A 85 10.29 -6.66 8.75
C LEU A 85 10.50 -7.86 7.79
N CYS A 86 9.86 -7.85 6.62
CA CYS A 86 10.05 -8.88 5.61
C CYS A 86 11.47 -8.88 5.01
N CYS A 87 12.11 -7.70 4.86
CA CYS A 87 13.52 -7.63 4.46
C CYS A 87 14.45 -8.28 5.51
N VAL A 88 14.25 -7.96 6.79
CA VAL A 88 15.02 -8.57 7.89
C VAL A 88 14.81 -10.09 7.92
N HIS A 89 13.58 -10.54 7.77
CA HIS A 89 13.26 -11.96 7.68
C HIS A 89 13.95 -12.64 6.50
N SER A 90 13.96 -12.01 5.31
CA SER A 90 14.69 -12.56 4.15
C SER A 90 16.20 -12.72 4.42
N CYS A 91 16.82 -11.74 5.07
CA CYS A 91 18.23 -11.84 5.48
C CYS A 91 18.46 -12.99 6.47
N TYR A 92 17.55 -13.16 7.44
CA TYR A 92 17.61 -14.24 8.41
C TYR A 92 17.52 -15.62 7.73
N VAL A 93 16.55 -15.79 6.80
CA VAL A 93 16.37 -17.04 6.06
C VAL A 93 17.58 -17.39 5.20
N VAL A 94 18.20 -16.40 4.55
CA VAL A 94 19.46 -16.59 3.81
C VAL A 94 20.58 -17.04 4.73
N TYR A 95 20.67 -16.47 5.94
CA TYR A 95 21.69 -16.85 6.93
C TYR A 95 21.50 -18.29 7.44
N VAL A 96 20.27 -18.70 7.71
CA VAL A 96 19.95 -20.06 8.21
C VAL A 96 20.09 -21.12 7.11
N GLY A 97 19.87 -20.76 5.85
CA GLY A 97 20.09 -21.62 4.69
C GLY A 97 19.09 -22.78 4.53
N ASN A 98 17.88 -22.69 5.13
CA ASN A 98 16.90 -23.77 5.19
C ASN A 98 16.01 -23.89 3.94
N MET A 99 16.17 -23.02 2.95
CA MET A 99 15.34 -23.03 1.73
C MET A 99 16.13 -22.58 0.50
N ASN A 100 15.50 -22.71 -0.66
CA ASN A 100 16.10 -22.24 -1.91
C ASN A 100 16.36 -20.72 -1.86
N ILE A 101 17.64 -20.32 -2.02
CA ILE A 101 18.09 -18.94 -1.90
C ILE A 101 17.36 -17.95 -2.83
N ILE A 102 16.82 -18.44 -3.95
CA ILE A 102 16.06 -17.62 -4.92
C ILE A 102 14.85 -16.99 -4.25
N LEU A 103 14.17 -17.70 -3.35
CA LEU A 103 12.93 -17.24 -2.71
C LEU A 103 13.16 -16.05 -1.77
N PRO A 104 14.07 -16.10 -0.78
CA PRO A 104 14.32 -14.95 0.08
C PRO A 104 14.93 -13.77 -0.67
N LEU A 105 15.72 -13.99 -1.72
CA LEU A 105 16.24 -12.91 -2.57
C LEU A 105 15.10 -12.24 -3.38
N ALA A 106 14.21 -13.04 -3.97
CA ALA A 106 13.03 -12.51 -4.67
C ALA A 106 12.12 -11.71 -3.70
N GLN A 107 11.89 -12.25 -2.51
CA GLN A 107 11.13 -11.55 -1.46
C GLN A 107 11.79 -10.22 -1.07
N ALA A 108 13.09 -10.19 -0.82
CA ALA A 108 13.83 -8.98 -0.49
C ALA A 108 13.73 -7.95 -1.62
N PHE A 109 13.89 -8.37 -2.88
CA PHE A 109 13.74 -7.50 -4.04
C PHE A 109 12.34 -6.86 -4.09
N VAL A 110 11.29 -7.66 -3.93
CA VAL A 110 9.91 -7.17 -3.90
C VAL A 110 9.69 -6.17 -2.77
N MET A 111 10.16 -6.49 -1.56
CA MET A 111 9.96 -5.64 -0.38
C MET A 111 10.72 -4.32 -0.50
N ILE A 112 11.94 -4.30 -1.05
CA ILE A 112 12.70 -3.07 -1.31
C ILE A 112 11.96 -2.19 -2.33
N ASN A 113 11.46 -2.76 -3.42
CA ASN A 113 10.67 -2.02 -4.41
C ASN A 113 9.42 -1.39 -3.75
N MET A 114 8.70 -2.15 -2.95
CA MET A 114 7.52 -1.64 -2.23
C MET A 114 7.91 -0.55 -1.24
N LEU A 115 9.00 -0.72 -0.50
CA LEU A 115 9.48 0.26 0.47
C LEU A 115 9.78 1.61 -0.21
N VAL A 116 10.46 1.59 -1.36
CA VAL A 116 10.76 2.81 -2.13
C VAL A 116 9.48 3.50 -2.61
N LEU A 117 8.59 2.76 -3.26
CA LEU A 117 7.34 3.31 -3.83
C LEU A 117 6.41 3.84 -2.74
N PHE A 118 6.24 3.11 -1.64
CA PHE A 118 5.39 3.56 -0.52
C PHE A 118 6.00 4.73 0.25
N THR A 119 7.33 4.82 0.35
CA THR A 119 8.00 5.99 0.94
C THR A 119 7.79 7.23 0.08
N GLN A 120 7.91 7.11 -1.23
CA GLN A 120 7.60 8.22 -2.16
C GLN A 120 6.13 8.66 -2.04
N PHE A 121 5.20 7.68 -2.01
CA PHE A 121 3.79 7.96 -1.79
C PHE A 121 3.54 8.66 -0.45
N TYR A 122 4.14 8.18 0.64
CA TYR A 122 4.01 8.77 1.97
C TYR A 122 4.52 10.21 2.00
N ASN A 123 5.69 10.46 1.41
CA ASN A 123 6.26 11.81 1.34
C ASN A 123 5.36 12.76 0.54
N LYS A 124 4.84 12.31 -0.60
CA LYS A 124 3.92 13.11 -1.43
C LYS A 124 2.61 13.43 -0.71
N GLN A 125 2.09 12.48 0.09
CA GLN A 125 0.78 12.62 0.72
C GLN A 125 0.82 13.40 2.05
N TYR A 126 1.91 13.27 2.82
CA TYR A 126 1.97 13.74 4.21
C TYR A 126 3.06 14.75 4.51
N LYS A 127 4.11 14.85 3.71
CA LYS A 127 5.09 15.93 3.85
C LYS A 127 4.62 17.12 3.01
N LYS A 128 4.45 18.28 3.66
CA LYS A 128 4.26 19.57 2.94
C LYS A 128 5.48 19.81 2.05
N PRO A 129 5.31 20.45 0.87
CA PRO A 129 6.44 20.96 0.12
C PRO A 129 7.27 21.83 1.07
N VAL A 130 8.57 21.61 1.11
CA VAL A 130 9.49 22.56 1.72
C VAL A 130 9.34 23.84 0.89
N GLU A 131 8.77 24.90 1.47
CA GLU A 131 8.71 26.22 0.86
C GLU A 131 10.14 26.71 0.69
N GLY A 132 10.64 26.55 -0.52
CA GLY A 132 11.88 27.09 -1.01
C GLY A 132 11.62 27.88 -2.27
N GLY A 133 11.42 29.21 -2.14
CA GLY A 133 11.53 30.15 -3.25
C GLY A 133 10.25 30.50 -3.98
N ALA A 134 9.84 31.74 -3.77
CA ALA A 134 8.79 32.52 -4.42
C ALA A 134 8.49 32.19 -5.89
N LYS A 135 7.17 32.08 -6.25
CA LYS A 135 6.53 32.93 -7.25
C LYS A 135 5.01 32.71 -7.29
N SER A 136 4.34 33.82 -7.00
CA SER A 136 3.09 34.37 -7.56
C SER A 136 2.08 33.42 -8.22
N GLY A 137 0.85 33.40 -7.66
CA GLY A 137 -0.37 33.67 -8.41
C GLY A 137 -0.92 32.54 -9.24
N GLU A 138 -1.90 31.83 -8.68
CA GLU A 138 -3.21 31.72 -9.34
C GLU A 138 -4.17 30.96 -8.43
N SER A 139 -5.15 31.70 -7.98
CA SER A 139 -6.27 31.20 -7.18
C SER A 139 -7.25 30.50 -8.10
N SER A 140 -7.48 29.20 -7.87
CA SER A 140 -8.65 28.52 -8.41
C SER A 140 -9.71 28.38 -7.33
N PRO A 141 -10.96 28.80 -7.59
CA PRO A 141 -11.98 28.89 -6.55
C PRO A 141 -12.52 27.51 -6.16
N VAL A 142 -12.63 27.36 -4.86
CA VAL A 142 -13.42 26.30 -4.22
C VAL A 142 -14.88 26.47 -4.65
N ARG A 143 -15.41 25.52 -5.39
CA ARG A 143 -16.85 25.42 -5.65
C ARG A 143 -17.52 24.87 -4.40
N THR A 144 -18.10 25.75 -3.63
CA THR A 144 -19.11 25.45 -2.61
C THR A 144 -20.45 25.26 -3.31
N ASP A 145 -20.90 24.03 -3.48
CA ASP A 145 -22.28 23.73 -3.85
C ASP A 145 -23.13 23.74 -2.58
N ALA A 146 -23.65 24.93 -2.31
CA ALA A 146 -24.75 25.11 -1.38
C ALA A 146 -25.71 26.16 -1.94
N ALA A 147 -26.74 25.72 -2.66
CA ALA A 147 -28.03 26.44 -2.72
C ALA A 147 -29.04 25.63 -3.58
N VAL A 148 -29.74 24.71 -2.96
CA VAL A 148 -31.07 24.32 -3.49
C VAL A 148 -32.05 25.39 -2.98
N LYS A 149 -32.45 26.28 -3.87
CA LYS A 149 -33.61 27.14 -3.64
C LYS A 149 -34.90 26.35 -3.85
N LYS A 150 -35.74 26.38 -2.81
CA LYS A 150 -37.20 26.25 -2.93
C LYS A 150 -37.71 27.37 -3.84
N ASN A 151 -38.58 27.04 -4.75
CA ASN A 151 -39.82 27.77 -5.01
C ASN A 151 -40.58 27.10 -6.15
N GLU A 152 -41.88 26.93 -5.86
CA GLU A 152 -43.05 26.66 -6.72
C GLU A 152 -43.19 25.26 -7.29
#